data_30bce7e08f41035a156bede1ce8a063e
#
_entry.id   30bce7e08f41035a156bede1ce8a063e
#
_cell.length_a   1.000
_cell.length_b   1.000
_cell.length_c   1.000
_cell.angle_alpha   90.00
_cell.angle_beta   90.00
_cell.angle_gamma   90.00
#
_symmetry.space_group_name_H-M   'P 1'
#
loop_
_entity.id
_entity.type
_entity.pdbx_description
1 polymer ?
#
loop_
_entity_poly.entity_id
_entity_poly.type
_entity_poly.pdbx_seq_one_letter_code
_entity_poly.pdbx_strand_id
1 'polypeptide(L)'
;MKKKRKSIFRWPLRLLAIAVLVGILFIGGRTYTSIKQVEQYDSEIAVATKKYQMENYKNLIKGIILTESKGKGTDLMQSSESAYGKANMINNQEESIDQGVSYLAEMITEANEQGCDLATAIQAYNFGKDYIAYVKKHGGKNSVELAEEYSKNVLSPLLGNNGKTKYRYWRVQSLLYNGGYLYHNGGNM
;
A
#
# COMPACT_ATOMS: atom_id res chain seq x y z
N MET A 1 11.30 58.67 18.97
CA MET A 1 11.70 57.86 17.79
C MET A 1 11.23 56.42 17.97
N LYS A 2 10.15 55.97 17.26
CA LYS A 2 9.60 54.62 17.36
C LYS A 2 10.32 53.74 16.30
N LYS A 3 11.09 52.71 16.72
CA LYS A 3 11.78 51.79 15.88
C LYS A 3 10.82 50.93 15.06
N LYS A 4 10.82 51.05 13.73
CA LYS A 4 10.20 50.13 12.75
C LYS A 4 10.99 48.82 12.72
N ARG A 5 10.63 47.87 13.57
CA ARG A 5 11.32 46.55 13.64
C ARG A 5 10.46 45.35 13.27
N LYS A 6 9.41 45.47 12.44
CA LYS A 6 8.46 44.38 12.15
C LYS A 6 8.34 43.94 10.70
N SER A 7 9.19 44.39 9.78
CA SER A 7 9.02 44.06 8.34
C SER A 7 9.87 42.89 7.86
N ILE A 8 11.04 42.62 8.44
CA ILE A 8 12.03 41.64 7.91
C ILE A 8 11.62 40.20 8.13
N PHE A 9 10.84 39.89 9.17
CA PHE A 9 10.43 38.54 9.52
C PHE A 9 9.21 38.00 8.71
N ARG A 10 8.50 38.85 8.00
CA ARG A 10 7.28 38.50 7.24
C ARG A 10 7.59 37.93 5.86
N TRP A 11 8.72 38.24 5.27
CA TRP A 11 9.09 37.78 3.92
C TRP A 11 9.45 36.28 3.88
N PRO A 12 10.32 35.76 4.73
CA PRO A 12 10.62 34.33 4.75
C PRO A 12 9.38 33.48 5.07
N LEU A 13 8.50 33.97 5.95
CA LEU A 13 7.25 33.28 6.27
C LEU A 13 6.30 33.18 5.06
N ARG A 14 6.24 34.24 4.23
CA ARG A 14 5.46 34.24 2.99
C ARG A 14 6.04 33.29 1.95
N LEU A 15 7.36 33.27 1.79
CA LEU A 15 8.03 32.33 0.88
C LEU A 15 7.81 30.88 1.31
N LEU A 16 7.90 30.60 2.61
CA LEU A 16 7.59 29.27 3.13
C LEU A 16 6.13 28.87 2.87
N ALA A 17 5.18 29.76 3.10
CA ALA A 17 3.76 29.51 2.83
C ALA A 17 3.51 29.22 1.33
N ILE A 18 4.15 29.97 0.44
CA ILE A 18 4.07 29.75 -1.01
C ILE A 18 4.69 28.38 -1.37
N ALA A 19 5.85 28.04 -0.84
CA ALA A 19 6.49 26.76 -1.09
C ALA A 19 5.62 25.57 -0.61
N VAL A 20 5.00 25.70 0.57
CA VAL A 20 4.05 24.69 1.08
C VAL A 20 2.83 24.58 0.17
N LEU A 21 2.25 25.71 -0.27
CA LEU A 21 1.10 25.70 -1.17
C LEU A 21 1.43 25.03 -2.50
N VAL A 22 2.59 25.37 -3.10
CA VAL A 22 3.07 24.73 -4.33
C VAL A 22 3.27 23.23 -4.13
N GLY A 23 3.84 22.82 -3.00
CA GLY A 23 3.99 21.41 -2.64
C GLY A 23 2.64 20.69 -2.54
N ILE A 24 1.65 21.28 -1.90
CA ILE A 24 0.29 20.72 -1.79
C ILE A 24 -0.36 20.60 -3.17
N LEU A 25 -0.28 21.62 -4.00
CA LEU A 25 -0.83 21.61 -5.36
C LEU A 25 -0.15 20.55 -6.24
N PHE A 26 1.16 20.41 -6.12
CA PHE A 26 1.93 19.39 -6.85
C PHE A 26 1.53 17.97 -6.44
N ILE A 27 1.46 17.69 -5.13
CA ILE A 27 1.05 16.38 -4.60
C ILE A 27 -0.41 16.10 -5.00
N GLY A 28 -1.31 17.08 -4.81
CA GLY A 28 -2.72 16.96 -5.18
C GLY A 28 -2.91 16.69 -6.67
N GLY A 29 -2.19 17.39 -7.54
CA GLY A 29 -2.22 17.17 -8.99
C GLY A 29 -1.73 15.77 -9.38
N ARG A 30 -0.64 15.29 -8.77
CA ARG A 30 -0.16 13.92 -9.01
C ARG A 30 -1.15 12.85 -8.54
N THR A 31 -1.74 13.05 -7.37
CA THR A 31 -2.75 12.12 -6.85
C THR A 31 -3.98 12.09 -7.74
N TYR A 32 -4.47 13.26 -8.15
CA TYR A 32 -5.61 13.37 -9.06
C TYR A 32 -5.36 12.65 -10.39
N THR A 33 -4.19 12.87 -11.02
CA THR A 33 -3.84 12.17 -12.27
C THR A 33 -3.75 10.66 -12.07
N SER A 34 -3.21 10.18 -10.95
CA SER A 34 -3.16 8.75 -10.66
C SER A 34 -4.56 8.15 -10.45
N ILE A 35 -5.46 8.85 -9.76
CA ILE A 35 -6.86 8.41 -9.61
C ILE A 35 -7.53 8.31 -10.99
N LYS A 36 -7.41 9.34 -11.81
CA LYS A 36 -7.95 9.31 -13.19
C LYS A 36 -7.39 8.17 -14.04
N GLN A 37 -6.13 7.81 -13.81
CA GLN A 37 -5.51 6.68 -14.51
C GLN A 37 -6.08 5.33 -14.02
N VAL A 38 -6.38 5.19 -12.74
CA VAL A 38 -7.03 3.98 -12.20
C VAL A 38 -8.47 3.87 -12.68
N GLU A 39 -9.22 4.97 -12.78
CA GLU A 39 -10.60 5.00 -13.30
C GLU A 39 -10.74 4.48 -14.74
N GLN A 40 -9.66 4.48 -15.51
CA GLN A 40 -9.68 3.93 -16.88
C GLN A 40 -9.93 2.41 -16.90
N TYR A 41 -9.69 1.72 -15.78
CA TYR A 41 -9.85 0.27 -15.65
C TYR A 41 -11.17 -0.14 -14.97
N ASP A 42 -12.14 0.78 -14.92
CA ASP A 42 -13.42 0.52 -14.24
C ASP A 42 -14.20 -0.66 -14.85
N SER A 43 -14.09 -0.86 -16.17
CA SER A 43 -14.72 -1.98 -16.87
C SER A 43 -14.07 -3.31 -16.49
N GLU A 44 -12.76 -3.40 -16.52
CA GLU A 44 -11.99 -4.60 -16.18
C GLU A 44 -12.16 -4.96 -14.70
N ILE A 45 -12.12 -3.95 -13.83
CA ILE A 45 -12.42 -4.13 -12.39
C ILE A 45 -13.86 -4.65 -12.20
N ALA A 46 -14.83 -4.12 -12.95
CA ALA A 46 -16.21 -4.58 -12.84
C ALA A 46 -16.39 -6.05 -13.28
N VAL A 47 -15.70 -6.44 -14.36
CA VAL A 47 -15.69 -7.83 -14.84
C VAL A 47 -15.06 -8.76 -13.80
N ALA A 48 -13.86 -8.45 -13.34
CA ALA A 48 -13.15 -9.26 -12.36
C ALA A 48 -13.91 -9.34 -11.02
N THR A 49 -14.45 -8.23 -10.51
CA THR A 49 -15.21 -8.23 -9.25
C THR A 49 -16.48 -9.05 -9.35
N LYS A 50 -17.17 -9.04 -10.49
CA LYS A 50 -18.34 -9.89 -10.72
C LYS A 50 -17.96 -11.37 -10.76
N LYS A 51 -16.86 -11.72 -11.42
CA LYS A 51 -16.35 -13.09 -11.53
C LYS A 51 -16.07 -13.73 -10.17
N TYR A 52 -15.49 -12.96 -9.25
CA TYR A 52 -15.06 -13.42 -7.93
C TYR A 52 -15.98 -13.00 -6.77
N GLN A 53 -17.17 -12.46 -7.06
CA GLN A 53 -18.17 -11.99 -6.07
C GLN A 53 -17.61 -10.89 -5.14
N MET A 54 -16.81 -9.99 -5.72
CA MET A 54 -16.08 -8.93 -5.04
C MET A 54 -16.66 -7.52 -5.34
N GLU A 55 -17.90 -7.41 -5.80
CA GLU A 55 -18.49 -6.13 -6.24
C GLU A 55 -18.48 -5.05 -5.15
N ASN A 56 -18.63 -5.45 -3.90
CA ASN A 56 -18.58 -4.54 -2.76
C ASN A 56 -17.16 -4.01 -2.47
N TYR A 57 -16.15 -4.60 -3.08
CA TYR A 57 -14.73 -4.25 -2.85
C TYR A 57 -14.10 -3.45 -4.00
N LYS A 58 -14.88 -2.96 -4.97
CA LYS A 58 -14.37 -2.18 -6.11
C LYS A 58 -13.47 -1.02 -5.70
N ASN A 59 -13.87 -0.25 -4.69
CA ASN A 59 -13.08 0.87 -4.20
C ASN A 59 -11.77 0.43 -3.53
N LEU A 60 -11.78 -0.71 -2.83
CA LEU A 60 -10.57 -1.31 -2.26
C LEU A 60 -9.61 -1.72 -3.36
N ILE A 61 -10.09 -2.40 -4.41
CA ILE A 61 -9.29 -2.82 -5.55
C ILE A 61 -8.65 -1.62 -6.26
N LYS A 62 -9.43 -0.54 -6.50
CA LYS A 62 -8.89 0.73 -7.01
C LYS A 62 -7.80 1.30 -6.09
N GLY A 63 -7.99 1.21 -4.77
CA GLY A 63 -6.99 1.62 -3.78
C GLY A 63 -5.71 0.81 -3.85
N ILE A 64 -5.80 -0.51 -4.07
CA ILE A 64 -4.64 -1.39 -4.27
C ILE A 64 -3.91 -1.00 -5.56
N ILE A 65 -4.60 -0.88 -6.70
CA ILE A 65 -3.99 -0.45 -7.97
C ILE A 65 -3.30 0.92 -7.82
N LEU A 66 -3.96 1.85 -7.12
CA LEU A 66 -3.40 3.18 -6.87
C LEU A 66 -2.12 3.11 -6.02
N THR A 67 -2.06 2.20 -5.07
CA THR A 67 -0.92 2.03 -4.17
C THR A 67 0.24 1.34 -4.88
N GLU A 68 -0.03 0.23 -5.56
CA GLU A 68 0.98 -0.62 -6.18
C GLU A 68 1.60 0.01 -7.43
N SER A 69 0.78 0.45 -8.38
CA SER A 69 1.23 0.90 -9.70
C SER A 69 0.88 2.34 -10.05
N LYS A 70 -0.03 2.99 -9.31
CA LYS A 70 -0.67 4.27 -9.68
C LYS A 70 -1.42 4.17 -11.03
N GLY A 71 -1.89 2.96 -11.38
CA GLY A 71 -2.54 2.66 -12.65
C GLY A 71 -1.58 2.63 -13.85
N LYS A 72 -0.27 2.38 -13.64
CA LYS A 72 0.75 2.38 -14.69
C LYS A 72 1.38 1.01 -14.86
N GLY A 73 1.84 0.75 -16.11
CA GLY A 73 2.47 -0.53 -16.45
C GLY A 73 1.45 -1.61 -16.79
N THR A 74 1.89 -2.83 -16.84
CA THR A 74 1.10 -4.02 -17.20
C THR A 74 0.63 -4.80 -15.97
N ASP A 75 1.45 -4.90 -14.93
CA ASP A 75 1.09 -5.55 -13.67
C ASP A 75 0.55 -4.49 -12.68
N LEU A 76 -0.72 -4.13 -12.86
CA LEU A 76 -1.37 -3.04 -12.11
C LEU A 76 -1.54 -3.33 -10.62
N MET A 77 -1.79 -4.59 -10.27
CA MET A 77 -2.01 -5.04 -8.90
C MET A 77 -0.77 -5.72 -8.28
N GLN A 78 0.38 -5.73 -9.01
CA GLN A 78 1.61 -6.43 -8.62
C GLN A 78 1.34 -7.90 -8.25
N SER A 79 0.48 -8.55 -9.05
CA SER A 79 -0.03 -9.90 -8.79
C SER A 79 0.80 -11.02 -9.43
N SER A 80 1.90 -10.68 -10.12
CA SER A 80 2.80 -11.67 -10.74
C SER A 80 3.35 -12.69 -9.75
N GLU A 81 3.70 -12.29 -8.54
CA GLU A 81 4.26 -13.21 -7.54
C GLU A 81 3.22 -14.20 -7.03
N SER A 82 1.96 -13.77 -6.84
CA SER A 82 0.86 -14.66 -6.45
C SER A 82 0.47 -15.64 -7.55
N ALA A 83 0.59 -15.24 -8.82
CA ALA A 83 0.25 -16.08 -9.97
C ALA A 83 1.36 -17.07 -10.33
N TYR A 84 2.60 -16.64 -10.35
CA TYR A 84 3.73 -17.36 -10.97
C TYR A 84 4.91 -17.59 -10.02
N GLY A 85 4.83 -17.14 -8.76
CA GLY A 85 5.95 -17.19 -7.81
C GLY A 85 7.15 -16.31 -8.19
N LYS A 86 6.98 -15.43 -9.18
CA LYS A 86 8.02 -14.52 -9.68
C LYS A 86 7.43 -13.18 -10.07
N ALA A 87 8.13 -12.09 -9.75
CA ALA A 87 7.75 -10.74 -10.14
C ALA A 87 7.84 -10.53 -11.66
N ASN A 88 7.07 -9.57 -12.18
CA ASN A 88 7.11 -9.09 -13.57
C ASN A 88 6.82 -10.16 -14.64
N MET A 89 6.00 -11.14 -14.33
CA MET A 89 5.58 -12.19 -15.30
C MET A 89 4.30 -11.79 -16.05
N ILE A 90 3.47 -10.94 -15.49
CA ILE A 90 2.22 -10.44 -16.10
C ILE A 90 2.54 -9.33 -17.08
N ASN A 91 2.05 -9.47 -18.32
CA ASN A 91 2.35 -8.58 -19.43
C ASN A 91 1.14 -7.79 -19.94
N ASN A 92 -0.03 -7.94 -19.32
CA ASN A 92 -1.24 -7.17 -19.64
C ASN A 92 -2.04 -6.82 -18.38
N GLN A 93 -2.78 -5.72 -18.47
CA GLN A 93 -3.49 -5.12 -17.35
C GLN A 93 -4.72 -5.92 -16.92
N GLU A 94 -5.45 -6.51 -17.87
CA GLU A 94 -6.63 -7.32 -17.60
C GLU A 94 -6.25 -8.57 -16.79
N GLU A 95 -5.18 -9.27 -17.19
CA GLU A 95 -4.64 -10.41 -16.45
C GLU A 95 -4.21 -10.01 -15.03
N SER A 96 -3.56 -8.85 -14.88
CA SER A 96 -3.16 -8.37 -13.57
C SER A 96 -4.35 -8.09 -12.65
N ILE A 97 -5.41 -7.46 -13.19
CA ILE A 97 -6.63 -7.19 -12.43
C ILE A 97 -7.35 -8.51 -12.09
N ASP A 98 -7.52 -9.40 -13.04
CA ASP A 98 -8.19 -10.69 -12.81
C ASP A 98 -7.46 -11.50 -11.73
N GLN A 99 -6.16 -11.67 -11.87
CA GLN A 99 -5.33 -12.40 -10.90
C GLN A 99 -5.29 -11.71 -9.52
N GLY A 100 -5.12 -10.39 -9.50
CA GLY A 100 -5.06 -9.63 -8.24
C GLY A 100 -6.38 -9.66 -7.48
N VAL A 101 -7.52 -9.57 -8.19
CA VAL A 101 -8.86 -9.68 -7.58
C VAL A 101 -9.11 -11.10 -7.08
N SER A 102 -8.72 -12.12 -7.83
CA SER A 102 -8.80 -13.52 -7.41
C SER A 102 -8.03 -13.77 -6.12
N TYR A 103 -6.78 -13.31 -6.07
CA TYR A 103 -5.93 -13.49 -4.89
C TYR A 103 -6.45 -12.72 -3.67
N LEU A 104 -6.94 -11.49 -3.88
CA LEU A 104 -7.56 -10.73 -2.79
C LEU A 104 -8.83 -11.43 -2.25
N ALA A 105 -9.65 -12.00 -3.13
CA ALA A 105 -10.84 -12.77 -2.74
C ALA A 105 -10.46 -13.99 -1.90
N GLU A 106 -9.39 -14.69 -2.27
CA GLU A 106 -8.84 -15.80 -1.47
C GLU A 106 -8.41 -15.31 -0.08
N MET A 107 -7.66 -14.23 0.02
CA MET A 107 -7.20 -13.68 1.31
C MET A 107 -8.39 -13.24 2.19
N ILE A 108 -9.42 -12.63 1.62
CA ILE A 108 -10.62 -12.23 2.37
C ILE A 108 -11.38 -13.45 2.87
N THR A 109 -11.54 -14.47 2.03
CA THR A 109 -12.23 -15.71 2.41
C THR A 109 -11.49 -16.39 3.57
N GLU A 110 -10.19 -16.59 3.43
CA GLU A 110 -9.34 -17.21 4.45
C GLU A 110 -9.35 -16.43 5.77
N ALA A 111 -9.25 -15.10 5.71
CA ALA A 111 -9.27 -14.26 6.90
C ALA A 111 -10.64 -14.39 7.63
N ASN A 112 -11.74 -14.38 6.88
CA ASN A 112 -13.08 -14.55 7.45
C ASN A 112 -13.25 -15.94 8.09
N GLU A 113 -12.83 -17.01 7.43
CA GLU A 113 -12.87 -18.39 7.96
C GLU A 113 -12.07 -18.54 9.25
N GLN A 114 -10.95 -17.84 9.36
CA GLN A 114 -10.13 -17.83 10.57
C GLN A 114 -10.61 -16.83 11.64
N GLY A 115 -11.66 -16.04 11.36
CA GLY A 115 -12.19 -15.02 12.29
C GLY A 115 -11.23 -13.81 12.44
N CYS A 116 -10.49 -13.49 11.38
CA CYS A 116 -9.65 -12.30 11.30
C CYS A 116 -10.39 -11.16 10.60
N ASP A 117 -9.94 -9.93 10.80
CA ASP A 117 -10.53 -8.74 10.20
C ASP A 117 -10.11 -8.53 8.73
N LEU A 118 -10.82 -7.64 8.02
CA LEU A 118 -10.51 -7.28 6.63
C LEU A 118 -9.10 -6.69 6.49
N ALA A 119 -8.62 -5.95 7.49
CA ALA A 119 -7.28 -5.38 7.46
C ALA A 119 -6.20 -6.49 7.43
N THR A 120 -6.46 -7.62 8.07
CA THR A 120 -5.61 -8.82 7.97
C THR A 120 -5.54 -9.35 6.55
N ALA A 121 -6.68 -9.46 5.86
CA ALA A 121 -6.72 -9.93 4.47
C ALA A 121 -5.96 -8.98 3.52
N ILE A 122 -6.14 -7.67 3.70
CA ILE A 122 -5.43 -6.64 2.91
C ILE A 122 -3.92 -6.73 3.14
N GLN A 123 -3.48 -6.91 4.38
CA GLN A 123 -2.05 -7.06 4.67
C GLN A 123 -1.51 -8.41 4.15
N ALA A 124 -2.31 -9.48 4.22
CA ALA A 124 -1.96 -10.79 3.68
C ALA A 124 -1.80 -10.77 2.15
N TYR A 125 -2.48 -9.87 1.45
CA TYR A 125 -2.25 -9.65 0.02
C TYR A 125 -0.77 -9.38 -0.29
N ASN A 126 -0.08 -8.64 0.59
CA ASN A 126 1.34 -8.34 0.45
C ASN A 126 2.27 -9.36 1.13
N PHE A 127 1.85 -9.92 2.26
CA PHE A 127 2.71 -10.77 3.09
C PHE A 127 2.53 -12.26 2.82
N GLY A 128 1.49 -12.62 2.04
CA GLY A 128 1.10 -14.00 1.82
C GLY A 128 0.16 -14.55 2.90
N LYS A 129 -0.42 -15.70 2.59
CA LYS A 129 -1.46 -16.37 3.37
C LYS A 129 -1.06 -16.67 4.82
N ASP A 130 0.20 -16.98 5.07
CA ASP A 130 0.72 -17.32 6.41
C ASP A 130 0.55 -16.19 7.42
N TYR A 131 0.44 -14.94 6.93
CA TYR A 131 0.15 -13.80 7.79
C TYR A 131 -1.21 -13.90 8.48
N ILE A 132 -2.21 -14.47 7.83
CA ILE A 132 -3.57 -14.66 8.41
C ILE A 132 -3.47 -15.57 9.63
N ALA A 133 -2.78 -16.71 9.51
CA ALA A 133 -2.56 -17.61 10.63
C ALA A 133 -1.76 -16.97 11.78
N TYR A 134 -0.82 -16.09 11.44
CA TYR A 134 -0.08 -15.33 12.43
C TYR A 134 -0.99 -14.36 13.20
N VAL A 135 -1.79 -13.56 12.51
CA VAL A 135 -2.74 -12.62 13.13
C VAL A 135 -3.79 -13.37 13.97
N LYS A 136 -4.28 -14.52 13.49
CA LYS A 136 -5.18 -15.38 14.26
C LYS A 136 -4.63 -15.73 15.64
N LYS A 137 -3.36 -16.12 15.72
CA LYS A 137 -2.67 -16.44 16.98
C LYS A 137 -2.53 -15.24 17.93
N HIS A 138 -2.63 -14.02 17.38
CA HIS A 138 -2.49 -12.77 18.12
C HIS A 138 -3.82 -12.03 18.33
N GLY A 139 -4.96 -12.74 18.23
CA GLY A 139 -6.28 -12.18 18.56
C GLY A 139 -7.15 -11.82 17.34
N GLY A 140 -6.73 -12.11 16.12
CA GLY A 140 -7.55 -11.99 14.90
C GLY A 140 -7.71 -10.57 14.36
N LYS A 141 -6.97 -9.60 14.88
CA LYS A 141 -7.02 -8.21 14.41
C LYS A 141 -5.65 -7.72 13.96
N ASN A 142 -5.59 -7.19 12.76
CA ASN A 142 -4.38 -6.58 12.24
C ASN A 142 -4.04 -5.26 12.97
N SER A 143 -2.75 -5.00 13.15
CA SER A 143 -2.22 -3.70 13.56
C SER A 143 -0.88 -3.43 12.87
N VAL A 144 -0.46 -2.17 12.86
CA VAL A 144 0.84 -1.78 12.29
C VAL A 144 1.97 -2.49 13.03
N GLU A 145 1.89 -2.55 14.36
CA GLU A 145 2.89 -3.18 15.22
C GLU A 145 3.01 -4.68 14.93
N LEU A 146 1.88 -5.37 14.75
CA LEU A 146 1.84 -6.79 14.44
C LEU A 146 2.39 -7.09 13.03
N ALA A 147 2.05 -6.24 12.06
CA ALA A 147 2.59 -6.33 10.71
C ALA A 147 4.11 -6.11 10.68
N GLU A 148 4.60 -5.16 11.45
CA GLU A 148 6.02 -4.91 11.61
C GLU A 148 6.75 -6.09 12.23
N GLU A 149 6.19 -6.63 13.29
CA GLU A 149 6.76 -7.79 14.00
C GLU A 149 6.86 -9.00 13.06
N TYR A 150 5.80 -9.28 12.29
CA TYR A 150 5.80 -10.35 11.30
C TYR A 150 6.84 -10.10 10.20
N SER A 151 6.86 -8.90 9.64
CA SER A 151 7.84 -8.53 8.61
C SER A 151 9.27 -8.71 9.09
N LYS A 152 9.56 -8.31 10.32
CA LYS A 152 10.89 -8.39 10.92
C LYS A 152 11.29 -9.82 11.28
N ASN A 153 10.42 -10.53 11.97
CA ASN A 153 10.78 -11.78 12.67
C ASN A 153 10.47 -13.03 11.84
N VAL A 154 9.56 -12.93 10.86
CA VAL A 154 9.12 -14.06 10.04
C VAL A 154 9.49 -13.87 8.59
N LEU A 155 8.94 -12.84 7.94
CA LEU A 155 9.06 -12.69 6.49
C LEU A 155 10.49 -12.36 6.04
N SER A 156 11.14 -11.42 6.73
CA SER A 156 12.51 -11.02 6.40
C SER A 156 13.53 -12.17 6.47
N PRO A 157 13.54 -13.01 7.52
CA PRO A 157 14.37 -14.21 7.53
C PRO A 157 14.06 -15.21 6.44
N LEU A 158 12.76 -15.45 6.12
CA LEU A 158 12.34 -16.35 5.03
C LEU A 158 12.85 -15.89 3.67
N LEU A 159 12.96 -14.57 3.46
CA LEU A 159 13.51 -13.98 2.24
C LEU A 159 15.05 -13.87 2.23
N GLY A 160 15.72 -14.53 3.19
CA GLY A 160 17.17 -14.59 3.26
C GLY A 160 17.84 -13.36 3.91
N ASN A 161 17.06 -12.47 4.50
CA ASN A 161 17.61 -11.34 5.24
C ASN A 161 17.91 -11.75 6.70
N ASN A 162 19.15 -11.99 7.00
CA ASN A 162 19.60 -12.46 8.33
C ASN A 162 19.75 -11.33 9.38
N GLY A 163 19.01 -10.23 9.23
CA GLY A 163 19.05 -9.10 10.16
C GLY A 163 20.22 -8.12 9.96
N LYS A 164 21.10 -8.38 8.99
CA LYS A 164 22.23 -7.48 8.68
C LYS A 164 21.82 -6.34 7.77
N THR A 165 20.80 -6.53 6.94
CA THR A 165 20.31 -5.51 6.00
C THR A 165 19.03 -4.91 6.52
N LYS A 166 19.05 -3.63 6.84
CA LYS A 166 17.88 -2.89 7.29
C LYS A 166 17.43 -1.96 6.18
N TYR A 167 16.20 -2.10 5.72
CA TYR A 167 15.61 -1.17 4.76
C TYR A 167 14.91 -0.03 5.50
N ARG A 168 15.22 1.18 5.15
CA ARG A 168 14.50 2.36 5.66
C ARG A 168 13.29 2.64 4.79
N TYR A 169 12.13 2.60 5.41
CA TYR A 169 10.89 2.93 4.77
C TYR A 169 10.54 4.40 5.01
N TRP A 170 10.88 5.26 4.05
CA TRP A 170 10.71 6.70 4.13
C TRP A 170 9.30 7.14 3.70
N ARG A 171 8.26 6.61 4.32
CA ARG A 171 6.91 7.16 4.15
C ARG A 171 6.50 7.96 5.38
N VAL A 172 5.57 8.93 5.18
CA VAL A 172 5.07 9.80 6.26
C VAL A 172 4.50 8.98 7.42
N GLN A 173 3.83 7.87 7.12
CA GLN A 173 3.32 6.93 8.10
C GLN A 173 4.44 6.35 8.97
N SER A 174 5.52 5.89 8.38
CA SER A 174 6.68 5.37 9.11
C SER A 174 7.34 6.43 9.99
N LEU A 175 7.41 7.68 9.51
CA LEU A 175 7.92 8.80 10.31
C LEU A 175 7.04 9.09 11.53
N LEU A 176 5.72 9.00 11.39
CA LEU A 176 4.76 9.28 12.47
C LEU A 176 4.72 8.18 13.52
N TYR A 177 4.81 6.90 13.09
CA TYR A 177 4.67 5.76 14.01
C TYR A 177 6.00 5.32 14.64
N ASN A 178 7.12 5.40 13.91
CA ASN A 178 8.38 4.76 14.34
C ASN A 178 9.62 5.65 14.22
N GLY A 179 9.47 6.95 14.16
CA GLY A 179 10.61 7.86 14.09
C GLY A 179 11.51 7.63 12.86
N GLY A 180 10.92 7.22 11.73
CA GLY A 180 11.67 7.00 10.49
C GLY A 180 12.25 5.58 10.32
N TYR A 181 11.71 4.58 11.00
CA TYR A 181 12.18 3.18 10.93
C TYR A 181 11.51 2.38 9.81
N LEU A 182 12.21 1.69 9.24
CA LEU A 182 12.99 0.53 9.03
C LEU A 182 12.26 -0.76 8.99
N TYR A 183 12.01 -1.31 7.81
CA TYR A 183 11.58 -2.65 7.74
C TYR A 183 12.34 -3.47 6.76
N HIS A 184 12.38 -4.61 7.09
CA HIS A 184 12.99 -5.76 6.50
C HIS A 184 12.20 -6.11 5.25
N ASN A 185 12.83 -6.55 4.20
CA ASN A 185 12.21 -7.03 2.97
C ASN A 185 10.85 -7.64 3.20
N GLY A 186 9.92 -7.20 2.53
CA GLY A 186 8.69 -7.89 2.54
C GLY A 186 7.48 -7.04 2.67
N GLY A 187 7.36 -6.26 1.74
CA GLY A 187 6.08 -5.68 1.45
C GLY A 187 5.89 -4.28 1.97
N ASN A 188 5.17 -3.58 1.21
CA ASN A 188 4.59 -2.31 1.58
C ASN A 188 3.54 -2.58 2.66
N MET A 189 3.71 -1.97 3.82
CA MET A 189 2.63 -1.86 4.79
C MET A 189 1.65 -0.79 4.36
#